data_80eb87650bf97222cc268154474d186b
#
_entry.id   80eb87650bf97222cc268154474d186b
#
_cell.length_a   1.000
_cell.length_b   1.000
_cell.length_c   1.000
_cell.angle_alpha   90.00
_cell.angle_beta   90.00
_cell.angle_gamma   90.00
#
_symmetry.space_group_name_H-M   'P 1'
#
loop_
_entity.id
_entity.type
_entity.pdbx_description
1 polymer ?
#
loop_
_entity_poly.entity_id
_entity_poly.type
_entity_poly.pdbx_seq_one_letter_code
_entity_poly.pdbx_strand_id
1 'polypeptide(L)'
;MLLRTLWSRLGAQRPLARKPACTYASASLSQSIQPHKANQPEDKDMMQCIAFATADQYHLPTLCHDLISHGFNELDLPRDASNVLVISTDMTAKPDDSALMFFFREGSVVFWNVEEKTMKKVLRILEHHEIQPYEVALVHWENEEINYTVGEGNTKLERGCFILSDEIDHDEAVLEKFAFSNALCLSVKLAIWEVSLDDFVESIQSIPETLKSGKRVKLSSAEVMQKIGELFSLRHCINLRSDLLLTPDFYWDRENLEKLYDKTCQFLSINRRVNVVNEKLEHCTQLTDLMRSHLNEKHSFRLEWMIVILITIEVMFELAKMIF
;
A
#
# COMPACT_ATOMS: atom_id res chain seq x y z
N MET A 1 34.01 -9.84 -51.99
CA MET A 1 34.02 -8.61 -52.74
C MET A 1 32.75 -8.59 -53.58
N LEU A 2 31.85 -7.63 -53.45
CA LEU A 2 30.48 -7.56 -54.01
C LEU A 2 29.36 -7.88 -52.99
N LEU A 3 29.15 -6.99 -52.03
CA LEU A 3 27.87 -6.81 -51.27
C LEU A 3 28.02 -5.54 -50.36
N ARG A 4 28.43 -4.43 -50.98
CA ARG A 4 28.55 -3.16 -50.27
C ARG A 4 28.21 -2.01 -51.21
N THR A 5 27.00 -1.99 -51.81
CA THR A 5 26.46 -0.80 -52.52
C THR A 5 25.00 -1.02 -52.88
N LEU A 6 24.10 -0.94 -51.92
CA LEU A 6 22.66 -0.84 -52.20
C LEU A 6 21.87 -0.24 -51.00
N TRP A 7 22.42 0.74 -50.34
CA TRP A 7 21.68 1.49 -49.28
C TRP A 7 21.91 2.98 -49.32
N SER A 8 21.77 3.55 -50.51
CA SER A 8 21.79 5.03 -50.64
C SER A 8 20.95 5.51 -51.81
N ARG A 9 19.65 5.26 -51.80
CA ARG A 9 18.64 6.01 -52.58
C ARG A 9 17.25 5.46 -52.31
N LEU A 10 16.54 6.14 -51.43
CA LEU A 10 15.07 6.27 -51.34
C LEU A 10 14.85 7.03 -50.03
N GLY A 11 14.63 8.34 -50.03
CA GLY A 11 13.51 8.94 -50.67
C GLY A 11 12.75 9.65 -49.57
N ALA A 12 12.90 10.99 -49.48
CA ALA A 12 12.17 11.84 -48.56
C ALA A 12 10.66 11.50 -48.57
N GLN A 13 10.14 10.95 -47.52
CA GLN A 13 8.70 10.87 -47.30
C GLN A 13 8.24 12.07 -46.49
N ARG A 14 7.30 12.79 -47.09
CA ARG A 14 6.55 13.94 -46.55
C ARG A 14 5.89 13.54 -45.19
N PRO A 15 5.80 14.49 -44.23
CA PRO A 15 5.03 14.23 -43.03
C PRO A 15 3.54 14.13 -43.36
N LEU A 16 2.96 12.96 -43.16
CA LEU A 16 1.53 12.75 -43.17
C LEU A 16 0.91 13.54 -42.01
N ALA A 17 -0.02 14.40 -42.35
CA ALA A 17 -0.82 15.17 -41.41
C ALA A 17 -1.43 14.23 -40.35
N ARG A 18 -1.03 14.42 -39.09
CA ARG A 18 -1.65 13.81 -37.92
C ARG A 18 -3.09 14.30 -37.86
N LYS A 19 -4.04 13.37 -38.03
CA LYS A 19 -5.42 13.57 -37.61
C LYS A 19 -5.41 13.83 -36.10
N PRO A 20 -6.22 14.77 -35.59
CA PRO A 20 -6.32 14.98 -34.16
C PRO A 20 -6.81 13.68 -33.51
N ALA A 21 -5.97 13.06 -32.71
CA ALA A 21 -6.38 11.99 -31.82
C ALA A 21 -7.43 12.59 -30.91
N CYS A 22 -8.61 12.00 -30.94
CA CYS A 22 -9.63 12.22 -29.94
C CYS A 22 -9.00 11.84 -28.60
N THR A 23 -8.54 12.84 -27.87
CA THR A 23 -8.16 12.70 -26.48
C THR A 23 -9.43 12.37 -25.71
N TYR A 24 -9.76 11.09 -25.62
CA TYR A 24 -10.45 10.62 -24.43
C TYR A 24 -9.53 10.99 -23.27
N ALA A 25 -9.92 12.02 -22.54
CA ALA A 25 -9.37 12.26 -21.24
C ALA A 25 -9.53 10.93 -20.48
N SER A 26 -8.45 10.16 -20.40
CA SER A 26 -8.27 9.21 -19.35
C SER A 26 -8.26 10.07 -18.09
N ALA A 27 -9.44 10.26 -17.52
CA ALA A 27 -9.55 10.64 -16.13
C ALA A 27 -8.77 9.55 -15.39
N SER A 28 -7.55 9.86 -15.04
CA SER A 28 -6.76 9.11 -14.10
C SER A 28 -7.59 9.04 -12.84
N LEU A 29 -8.23 7.90 -12.60
CA LEU A 29 -8.92 7.54 -11.36
C LEU A 29 -7.94 7.27 -10.22
N SER A 30 -6.70 7.72 -10.37
CA SER A 30 -5.72 7.80 -9.30
C SER A 30 -5.78 9.17 -8.62
N GLN A 31 -6.95 9.59 -8.21
CA GLN A 31 -7.05 10.39 -7.03
C GLN A 31 -7.12 9.40 -5.88
N SER A 32 -5.96 9.07 -5.31
CA SER A 32 -5.90 8.69 -3.91
C SER A 32 -6.82 9.67 -3.20
N ILE A 33 -7.83 9.16 -2.52
CA ILE A 33 -8.72 9.96 -1.68
C ILE A 33 -7.86 10.29 -0.45
N GLN A 34 -6.80 11.07 -0.66
CA GLN A 34 -6.13 11.71 0.44
C GLN A 34 -7.17 12.65 1.05
N PRO A 35 -7.41 12.59 2.35
CA PRO A 35 -8.16 13.61 3.03
C PRO A 35 -7.53 14.93 2.59
N HIS A 36 -8.30 15.84 2.03
CA HIS A 36 -7.87 17.12 1.52
C HIS A 36 -6.69 17.63 2.36
N LYS A 37 -5.52 17.84 1.74
CA LYS A 37 -4.60 18.86 2.22
C LYS A 37 -5.37 20.17 2.07
N ALA A 38 -6.27 20.44 3.01
CA ALA A 38 -6.89 21.72 3.16
C ALA A 38 -5.72 22.68 3.29
N ASN A 39 -5.70 23.75 2.49
CA ASN A 39 -4.81 24.90 2.71
C ASN A 39 -5.06 25.39 4.14
N GLN A 40 -4.43 24.75 5.09
CA GLN A 40 -4.41 25.22 6.46
C GLN A 40 -3.57 26.48 6.43
N PRO A 41 -3.99 27.57 7.06
CA PRO A 41 -3.11 28.69 7.29
C PRO A 41 -1.86 28.11 7.98
N GLU A 42 -0.68 28.44 7.45
CA GLU A 42 0.60 28.12 8.07
C GLU A 42 0.66 28.87 9.41
N ASP A 43 0.01 28.32 10.42
CA ASP A 43 0.15 28.77 11.79
C ASP A 43 1.50 28.21 12.28
N LYS A 44 2.52 29.06 12.24
CA LYS A 44 3.92 28.72 12.57
C LYS A 44 4.11 28.18 13.98
N ASP A 45 3.08 28.22 14.81
CA ASP A 45 3.12 27.81 16.21
C ASP A 45 2.59 26.37 16.46
N MET A 46 1.99 25.69 15.47
CA MET A 46 1.51 24.32 15.66
C MET A 46 2.64 23.30 15.62
N MET A 47 2.59 22.30 16.50
CA MET A 47 3.45 21.12 16.48
C MET A 47 3.00 20.14 15.40
N GLN A 48 3.89 19.24 14.98
CA GLN A 48 3.62 18.27 13.91
C GLN A 48 3.70 16.84 14.42
N CYS A 49 2.76 16.04 13.94
CA CYS A 49 2.75 14.59 14.02
C CYS A 49 2.90 14.01 12.60
N ILE A 50 3.93 13.20 12.38
CA ILE A 50 4.24 12.64 11.06
C ILE A 50 4.32 11.13 11.15
N ALA A 51 3.56 10.43 10.30
CA ALA A 51 3.54 8.98 10.23
C ALA A 51 4.13 8.48 8.90
N PHE A 52 4.93 7.40 8.97
CA PHE A 52 5.50 6.69 7.82
C PHE A 52 5.24 5.20 7.93
N ALA A 53 5.02 4.53 6.79
CA ALA A 53 5.10 3.09 6.68
C ALA A 53 6.35 2.75 5.85
N THR A 54 7.40 2.19 6.48
CA THR A 54 8.70 1.99 5.82
C THR A 54 8.93 0.54 5.41
N ALA A 55 8.28 -0.40 6.09
CA ALA A 55 8.44 -1.82 5.84
C ALA A 55 7.16 -2.60 6.09
N ASP A 56 7.18 -3.87 5.79
CA ASP A 56 6.08 -4.77 6.12
C ASP A 56 5.99 -5.04 7.63
N GLN A 57 7.15 -5.21 8.28
CA GLN A 57 7.26 -5.40 9.73
C GLN A 57 8.59 -4.87 10.27
N TYR A 58 8.63 -4.60 11.61
CA TYR A 58 9.84 -4.31 12.36
C TYR A 58 10.17 -5.40 13.36
N HIS A 59 11.46 -5.63 13.58
CA HIS A 59 11.94 -6.44 14.68
C HIS A 59 12.15 -5.56 15.92
N LEU A 60 11.06 -5.29 16.66
CA LEU A 60 11.04 -4.35 17.79
C LEU A 60 12.12 -4.60 18.87
N PRO A 61 12.41 -5.86 19.30
CA PRO A 61 13.41 -6.08 20.36
C PRO A 61 14.81 -5.61 19.99
N THR A 62 15.26 -5.85 18.74
CA THR A 62 16.59 -5.39 18.29
C THR A 62 16.61 -3.89 18.02
N LEU A 63 15.50 -3.34 17.52
CA LEU A 63 15.33 -1.91 17.33
C LEU A 63 15.40 -1.13 18.65
N CYS A 64 14.71 -1.62 19.69
CA CYS A 64 14.74 -1.03 21.02
C CYS A 64 16.19 -0.97 21.56
N HIS A 65 16.91 -2.10 21.52
CA HIS A 65 18.29 -2.16 21.98
C HIS A 65 19.21 -1.18 21.23
N ASP A 66 19.04 -1.07 19.92
CA ASP A 66 19.85 -0.17 19.10
C ASP A 66 19.51 1.32 19.37
N LEU A 67 18.24 1.68 19.49
CA LEU A 67 17.82 3.05 19.83
C LEU A 67 18.33 3.47 21.22
N ILE A 68 18.26 2.60 22.23
CA ILE A 68 18.80 2.87 23.56
C ILE A 68 20.33 3.09 23.48
N SER A 69 21.07 2.31 22.68
CA SER A 69 22.49 2.49 22.48
C SER A 69 22.86 3.85 21.87
N HIS A 70 21.94 4.45 21.11
CA HIS A 70 22.06 5.78 20.50
C HIS A 70 21.61 6.94 21.40
N GLY A 71 21.22 6.65 22.66
CA GLY A 71 20.86 7.66 23.67
C GLY A 71 19.38 8.05 23.68
N PHE A 72 18.49 7.21 23.16
CA PHE A 72 17.06 7.38 23.26
C PHE A 72 16.53 6.62 24.50
N ASN A 73 15.42 7.09 25.08
CA ASN A 73 14.82 6.51 26.26
C ASN A 73 13.54 5.74 25.91
N GLU A 74 13.45 4.49 26.35
CA GLU A 74 12.21 3.69 26.21
C GLU A 74 11.19 4.15 27.24
N LEU A 75 9.92 4.24 26.84
CA LEU A 75 8.77 4.44 27.69
C LEU A 75 7.93 3.17 27.74
N ASP A 76 7.61 2.76 28.95
CA ASP A 76 6.78 1.57 29.18
C ASP A 76 5.31 1.88 28.87
N LEU A 77 4.72 1.12 27.97
CA LEU A 77 3.28 1.07 27.75
C LEU A 77 2.65 -0.06 28.57
N PRO A 78 1.32 -0.01 28.79
CA PRO A 78 0.59 -1.14 29.34
C PRO A 78 0.85 -2.43 28.55
N ARG A 79 0.88 -3.58 29.22
CA ARG A 79 1.24 -4.88 28.63
C ARG A 79 0.39 -5.28 27.42
N ASP A 80 -0.82 -4.74 27.32
CA ASP A 80 -1.76 -4.98 26.22
C ASP A 80 -1.30 -4.34 24.88
N ALA A 81 -0.40 -3.34 24.95
CA ALA A 81 0.19 -2.68 23.79
C ALA A 81 1.53 -3.34 23.34
N SER A 82 1.63 -4.64 23.43
CA SER A 82 2.87 -5.41 23.17
C SER A 82 3.41 -5.31 21.73
N ASN A 83 2.61 -4.79 20.80
CA ASN A 83 2.97 -4.62 19.39
C ASN A 83 3.60 -3.26 19.07
N VAL A 84 3.83 -2.43 20.08
CA VAL A 84 4.35 -1.07 19.91
C VAL A 84 5.52 -0.83 20.84
N LEU A 85 6.54 -0.15 20.34
CA LEU A 85 7.66 0.38 21.08
C LEU A 85 7.54 1.91 21.12
N VAL A 86 7.59 2.50 22.30
CA VAL A 86 7.57 3.95 22.48
C VAL A 86 8.93 4.44 22.95
N ILE A 87 9.43 5.42 22.26
CA ILE A 87 10.73 6.03 22.54
C ILE A 87 10.55 7.53 22.73
N SER A 88 11.12 8.05 23.81
CA SER A 88 11.20 9.49 24.08
C SER A 88 12.59 10.04 23.76
N THR A 89 12.63 11.33 23.41
CA THR A 89 13.87 12.05 23.18
C THR A 89 13.77 13.50 23.66
N ASP A 90 14.88 14.05 24.11
CA ASP A 90 14.97 15.48 24.51
C ASP A 90 15.09 16.40 23.27
N MET A 91 15.25 15.85 22.07
CA MET A 91 15.39 16.60 20.81
C MET A 91 14.03 16.97 20.23
N THR A 92 13.36 17.92 20.87
CA THR A 92 12.05 18.43 20.47
C THR A 92 12.16 19.44 19.34
N ALA A 93 11.21 19.45 18.41
CA ALA A 93 11.08 20.49 17.40
C ALA A 93 10.58 21.82 18.02
N LYS A 94 9.67 21.73 19.00
CA LYS A 94 9.13 22.88 19.77
C LYS A 94 9.09 22.56 21.25
N PRO A 95 9.23 23.59 22.13
CA PRO A 95 9.35 23.40 23.58
C PRO A 95 8.03 23.05 24.27
N ASP A 96 6.89 23.19 23.59
CA ASP A 96 5.56 23.12 24.21
C ASP A 96 5.13 21.68 24.56
N ASP A 97 5.81 20.68 24.01
CA ASP A 97 5.51 19.27 24.25
C ASP A 97 6.75 18.39 24.09
N SER A 98 6.73 17.22 24.75
CA SER A 98 7.79 16.21 24.65
C SER A 98 7.82 15.54 23.27
N ALA A 99 9.02 15.21 22.78
CA ALA A 99 9.15 14.46 21.55
C ALA A 99 8.99 12.96 21.81
N LEU A 100 8.05 12.34 21.12
CA LEU A 100 7.73 10.91 21.22
C LEU A 100 7.77 10.23 19.85
N MET A 101 8.15 8.97 19.85
CA MET A 101 8.19 8.12 18.65
C MET A 101 7.51 6.78 18.95
N PHE A 102 6.52 6.41 18.14
CA PHE A 102 5.79 5.16 18.24
C PHE A 102 6.19 4.25 17.08
N PHE A 103 6.80 3.09 17.36
CA PHE A 103 7.18 2.10 16.36
C PHE A 103 6.23 0.92 16.46
N PHE A 104 5.46 0.68 15.41
CA PHE A 104 4.51 -0.41 15.33
C PHE A 104 5.15 -1.64 14.69
N ARG A 105 4.87 -2.83 15.23
CA ARG A 105 5.38 -4.09 14.68
C ARG A 105 5.04 -4.28 13.21
N GLU A 106 3.91 -3.71 12.76
CA GLU A 106 3.43 -3.73 11.39
C GLU A 106 4.26 -2.88 10.42
N GLY A 107 5.41 -2.35 10.83
CA GLY A 107 6.35 -1.66 9.94
C GLY A 107 5.98 -0.19 9.68
N SER A 108 5.35 0.47 10.62
CA SER A 108 5.10 1.91 10.60
C SER A 108 5.65 2.62 11.83
N VAL A 109 5.97 3.89 11.67
CA VAL A 109 6.49 4.76 12.72
C VAL A 109 5.77 6.09 12.72
N VAL A 110 5.49 6.62 13.92
CA VAL A 110 4.83 7.92 14.10
C VAL A 110 5.70 8.80 14.99
N PHE A 111 6.02 9.98 14.49
CA PHE A 111 6.85 10.98 15.18
C PHE A 111 5.98 12.12 15.68
N TRP A 112 6.05 12.42 16.96
CA TRP A 112 5.38 13.55 17.60
C TRP A 112 6.40 14.58 18.03
N ASN A 113 6.34 15.80 17.50
CA ASN A 113 7.22 16.92 17.85
C ASN A 113 8.73 16.60 17.80
N VAL A 114 9.16 15.74 16.89
CA VAL A 114 10.56 15.33 16.74
C VAL A 114 11.27 16.24 15.74
N GLU A 115 12.50 16.68 16.06
CA GLU A 115 13.32 17.47 15.15
C GLU A 115 13.63 16.68 13.87
N GLU A 116 13.57 17.33 12.70
CA GLU A 116 13.79 16.70 11.38
C GLU A 116 15.13 15.94 11.27
N LYS A 117 16.18 16.47 11.90
CA LYS A 117 17.50 15.81 11.93
C LYS A 117 17.47 14.50 12.71
N THR A 118 16.78 14.50 13.85
CA THR A 118 16.59 13.33 14.70
C THR A 118 15.72 12.30 13.98
N MET A 119 14.64 12.73 13.35
CA MET A 119 13.77 11.86 12.54
C MET A 119 14.57 11.16 11.43
N LYS A 120 15.37 11.90 10.65
CA LYS A 120 16.24 11.32 9.62
C LYS A 120 17.29 10.35 10.18
N LYS A 121 17.84 10.63 11.37
CA LYS A 121 18.76 9.71 12.05
C LYS A 121 18.05 8.41 12.44
N VAL A 122 16.87 8.51 13.00
CA VAL A 122 16.07 7.35 13.44
C VAL A 122 15.64 6.51 12.24
N LEU A 123 15.18 7.12 11.15
CA LEU A 123 14.82 6.39 9.92
C LEU A 123 16.00 5.57 9.36
N ARG A 124 17.24 6.09 9.42
CA ARG A 124 18.44 5.33 9.02
C ARG A 124 18.75 4.15 9.95
N ILE A 125 18.52 4.29 11.26
CA ILE A 125 18.68 3.18 12.21
C ILE A 125 17.63 2.11 11.89
N LEU A 126 16.40 2.53 11.59
CA LEU A 126 15.26 1.69 11.30
C LEU A 126 15.49 0.76 10.10
N GLU A 127 16.19 1.23 9.05
CA GLU A 127 16.55 0.44 7.85
C GLU A 127 17.22 -0.93 8.18
N HIS A 128 17.92 -1.03 9.32
CA HIS A 128 18.60 -2.27 9.73
C HIS A 128 17.66 -3.28 10.43
N HIS A 129 16.45 -2.84 10.82
CA HIS A 129 15.49 -3.62 11.58
C HIS A 129 14.21 -3.89 10.80
N GLU A 130 14.18 -3.50 9.54
CA GLU A 130 13.06 -3.67 8.61
C GLU A 130 13.02 -5.08 8.03
N ILE A 131 11.82 -5.63 7.98
CA ILE A 131 11.50 -6.88 7.29
C ILE A 131 10.64 -6.54 6.08
N GLN A 132 11.15 -6.81 4.88
CA GLN A 132 10.53 -6.43 3.61
C GLN A 132 10.31 -4.91 3.51
N PRO A 133 11.41 -4.12 3.37
CA PRO A 133 11.32 -2.67 3.25
C PRO A 133 10.58 -2.26 1.99
N TYR A 134 9.86 -1.15 2.08
CA TYR A 134 9.19 -0.52 0.94
C TYR A 134 10.15 0.40 0.17
N GLU A 135 9.77 0.78 -1.04
CA GLU A 135 10.55 1.72 -1.83
C GLU A 135 10.58 3.10 -1.16
N VAL A 136 11.78 3.67 -1.00
CA VAL A 136 11.98 4.94 -0.29
C VAL A 136 11.15 6.09 -0.88
N ALA A 137 11.00 6.12 -2.19
CA ALA A 137 10.17 7.12 -2.86
C ALA A 137 8.70 7.01 -2.41
N LEU A 138 8.16 5.79 -2.38
CA LEU A 138 6.79 5.50 -1.94
C LEU A 138 6.57 5.89 -0.48
N VAL A 139 7.50 5.56 0.40
CA VAL A 139 7.44 5.92 1.84
C VAL A 139 7.33 7.44 2.03
N HIS A 140 8.08 8.22 1.26
CA HIS A 140 8.03 9.67 1.37
C HIS A 140 6.79 10.30 0.72
N TRP A 141 6.14 9.63 -0.24
CA TRP A 141 4.96 10.17 -0.91
C TRP A 141 3.68 9.85 -0.14
N GLU A 142 3.63 8.70 0.50
CA GLU A 142 2.45 8.18 1.22
C GLU A 142 2.59 8.37 2.73
N ASN A 143 3.19 9.49 3.18
CA ASN A 143 3.22 9.87 4.59
C ASN A 143 1.91 10.58 4.98
N GLU A 144 1.57 10.53 6.27
CA GLU A 144 0.50 11.34 6.86
C GLU A 144 1.12 12.39 7.79
N GLU A 145 0.77 13.65 7.58
CA GLU A 145 1.23 14.78 8.36
C GLU A 145 0.03 15.53 8.95
N ILE A 146 -0.07 15.58 10.25
CA ILE A 146 -1.15 16.25 10.99
C ILE A 146 -0.56 17.22 11.99
N ASN A 147 -1.07 18.45 11.98
CA ASN A 147 -0.71 19.45 12.98
C ASN A 147 -1.46 19.18 14.27
N TYR A 148 -0.84 19.51 15.40
CA TYR A 148 -1.48 19.43 16.71
C TYR A 148 -1.06 20.55 17.64
N THR A 149 -1.90 20.79 18.64
CA THR A 149 -1.66 21.78 19.71
C THR A 149 -2.04 21.18 21.05
N VAL A 150 -1.44 21.72 22.11
CA VAL A 150 -1.88 21.48 23.50
C VAL A 150 -2.77 22.63 23.92
N GLY A 151 -3.91 22.36 24.53
CA GLY A 151 -4.86 23.41 24.93
C GLY A 151 -5.82 22.97 26.02
N GLU A 152 -6.58 23.93 26.55
CA GLU A 152 -7.55 23.72 27.63
C GLU A 152 -8.71 22.80 27.17
N GLY A 153 -9.17 21.90 28.04
CA GLY A 153 -10.32 21.06 27.86
C GLY A 153 -9.98 19.65 27.37
N ASN A 154 -10.98 18.88 26.93
CA ASN A 154 -10.81 17.48 26.56
C ASN A 154 -10.10 17.34 25.21
N THR A 155 -9.27 16.31 25.09
CA THR A 155 -8.61 15.93 23.84
C THR A 155 -9.62 15.62 22.74
N LYS A 156 -9.42 16.22 21.57
CA LYS A 156 -10.31 16.10 20.42
C LYS A 156 -9.59 16.30 19.10
N LEU A 157 -10.24 15.83 18.04
CA LEU A 157 -9.87 16.14 16.67
C LEU A 157 -10.83 17.21 16.14
N GLU A 158 -10.31 18.37 15.77
CA GLU A 158 -11.10 19.48 15.25
C GLU A 158 -10.42 20.11 14.03
N ARG A 159 -11.18 20.24 12.93
CA ARG A 159 -10.72 20.85 11.64
C ARG A 159 -9.42 20.25 11.08
N GLY A 160 -9.16 18.99 11.35
CA GLY A 160 -7.97 18.30 10.86
C GLY A 160 -6.72 18.51 11.70
N CYS A 161 -6.86 19.07 12.91
CA CYS A 161 -5.79 19.22 13.89
C CYS A 161 -6.15 18.43 15.15
N PHE A 162 -5.16 17.81 15.80
CA PHE A 162 -5.34 17.25 17.13
C PHE A 162 -5.20 18.37 18.17
N ILE A 163 -6.11 18.40 19.10
CA ILE A 163 -6.03 19.27 20.28
C ILE A 163 -5.90 18.34 21.48
N LEU A 164 -4.72 18.31 22.08
CA LEU A 164 -4.43 17.51 23.28
C LEU A 164 -4.77 18.34 24.54
N SER A 165 -5.29 17.68 25.55
CA SER A 165 -5.58 18.33 26.82
C SER A 165 -4.27 18.63 27.57
N ASP A 166 -4.19 19.80 28.25
CA ASP A 166 -3.13 20.17 29.13
C ASP A 166 -3.37 19.77 30.62
N GLU A 167 -4.60 19.31 30.92
CA GLU A 167 -5.04 18.96 32.27
C GLU A 167 -4.78 17.48 32.64
N ILE A 168 -4.37 16.64 31.69
CA ILE A 168 -4.18 15.20 31.89
C ILE A 168 -2.76 14.85 32.31
N ASP A 169 -2.60 13.75 33.03
CA ASP A 169 -1.29 13.25 33.45
C ASP A 169 -0.45 12.82 32.24
N HIS A 170 0.88 12.87 32.41
CA HIS A 170 1.82 12.52 31.34
C HIS A 170 1.57 11.12 30.72
N ASP A 171 1.31 10.13 31.57
CA ASP A 171 1.06 8.76 31.12
C ASP A 171 -0.24 8.64 30.29
N GLU A 172 -1.28 9.38 30.69
CA GLU A 172 -2.54 9.43 29.94
C GLU A 172 -2.37 10.17 28.61
N ALA A 173 -1.57 11.26 28.58
CA ALA A 173 -1.24 11.97 27.34
C ALA A 173 -0.48 11.07 26.34
N VAL A 174 0.41 10.20 26.82
CA VAL A 174 1.09 9.19 25.98
C VAL A 174 0.10 8.19 25.40
N LEU A 175 -0.91 7.74 26.19
CA LEU A 175 -1.94 6.82 25.72
C LEU A 175 -2.88 7.47 24.69
N GLU A 176 -3.21 8.74 24.85
CA GLU A 176 -3.98 9.47 23.83
C GLU A 176 -3.21 9.63 22.52
N LYS A 177 -1.92 10.02 22.59
CA LYS A 177 -1.04 10.04 21.42
C LYS A 177 -0.90 8.66 20.79
N PHE A 178 -0.86 7.59 21.58
CA PHE A 178 -0.88 6.22 21.08
C PHE A 178 -2.16 5.91 20.29
N ALA A 179 -3.34 6.32 20.79
CA ALA A 179 -4.61 6.09 20.08
C ALA A 179 -4.63 6.80 18.71
N PHE A 180 -4.18 8.04 18.64
CA PHE A 180 -4.00 8.76 17.37
C PHE A 180 -2.97 8.08 16.46
N SER A 181 -1.82 7.69 17.01
CA SER A 181 -0.74 7.04 16.27
C SER A 181 -1.16 5.72 15.67
N ASN A 182 -1.99 4.95 16.37
CA ASN A 182 -2.50 3.67 15.88
C ASN A 182 -3.39 3.86 14.64
N ALA A 183 -4.30 4.84 14.65
CA ALA A 183 -5.10 5.18 13.48
C ALA A 183 -4.26 5.71 12.31
N LEU A 184 -3.24 6.53 12.58
CA LEU A 184 -2.29 7.01 11.57
C LEU A 184 -1.49 5.87 10.95
N CYS A 185 -1.04 4.90 11.78
CA CYS A 185 -0.37 3.68 11.33
C CYS A 185 -1.21 2.94 10.29
N LEU A 186 -2.52 2.75 10.56
CA LEU A 186 -3.43 2.13 9.61
C LEU A 186 -3.56 2.94 8.31
N SER A 187 -3.64 4.26 8.40
CA SER A 187 -3.78 5.12 7.23
C SER A 187 -2.59 5.01 6.29
N VAL A 188 -1.36 5.14 6.81
CA VAL A 188 -0.15 5.06 5.98
C VAL A 188 0.08 3.65 5.42
N LYS A 189 -0.25 2.60 6.17
CA LYS A 189 -0.19 1.21 5.66
C LYS A 189 -1.19 1.00 4.54
N LEU A 190 -2.40 1.49 4.72
CA LEU A 190 -3.45 1.39 3.72
C LEU A 190 -3.06 2.14 2.43
N ALA A 191 -2.41 3.32 2.55
CA ALA A 191 -1.91 4.07 1.41
C ALA A 191 -0.89 3.27 0.58
N ILE A 192 0.07 2.60 1.22
CA ILE A 192 1.03 1.72 0.55
C ILE A 192 0.33 0.58 -0.21
N TRP A 193 -0.68 -0.04 0.41
CA TRP A 193 -1.42 -1.13 -0.24
C TRP A 193 -2.33 -0.64 -1.37
N GLU A 194 -2.90 0.55 -1.27
CA GLU A 194 -3.65 1.21 -2.35
C GLU A 194 -2.78 1.41 -3.58
N VAL A 195 -1.56 1.95 -3.41
CA VAL A 195 -0.61 2.12 -4.51
C VAL A 195 -0.20 0.78 -5.11
N SER A 196 0.16 -0.20 -4.28
CA SER A 196 0.53 -1.55 -4.74
C SER A 196 -0.60 -2.23 -5.52
N LEU A 197 -1.86 -2.00 -5.12
CA LEU A 197 -3.03 -2.50 -5.83
C LEU A 197 -3.25 -1.76 -7.16
N ASP A 198 -3.04 -0.46 -7.20
CA ASP A 198 -3.18 0.34 -8.42
C ASP A 198 -2.10 -0.04 -9.46
N ASP A 199 -0.86 -0.28 -9.03
CA ASP A 199 0.22 -0.83 -9.89
C ASP A 199 -0.16 -2.21 -10.44
N PHE A 200 -0.74 -3.06 -9.60
CA PHE A 200 -1.26 -4.35 -10.05
C PHE A 200 -2.37 -4.20 -11.10
N VAL A 201 -3.35 -3.33 -10.85
CA VAL A 201 -4.45 -3.03 -11.79
C VAL A 201 -3.90 -2.54 -13.13
N GLU A 202 -2.93 -1.62 -13.12
CA GLU A 202 -2.28 -1.11 -14.34
C GLU A 202 -1.62 -2.26 -15.11
N SER A 203 -0.94 -3.18 -14.43
CA SER A 203 -0.28 -4.33 -15.04
C SER A 203 -1.23 -5.28 -15.77
N ILE A 204 -2.50 -5.37 -15.35
CA ILE A 204 -3.52 -6.24 -15.96
C ILE A 204 -4.51 -5.51 -16.88
N GLN A 205 -4.50 -4.17 -16.90
CA GLN A 205 -5.46 -3.35 -17.65
C GLN A 205 -5.48 -3.64 -19.16
N SER A 206 -4.33 -3.99 -19.74
CA SER A 206 -4.22 -4.31 -21.17
C SER A 206 -4.98 -5.58 -21.59
N ILE A 207 -5.34 -6.44 -20.65
CA ILE A 207 -5.94 -7.76 -20.92
C ILE A 207 -7.40 -7.64 -21.35
N PRO A 208 -8.30 -6.95 -20.63
CA PRO A 208 -9.67 -6.71 -21.07
C PRO A 208 -9.76 -6.02 -22.43
N GLU A 209 -8.87 -5.07 -22.73
CA GLU A 209 -8.82 -4.38 -24.02
C GLU A 209 -8.44 -5.35 -25.15
N THR A 210 -7.47 -6.22 -24.89
CA THR A 210 -7.04 -7.26 -25.85
C THR A 210 -8.18 -8.25 -26.12
N LEU A 211 -8.89 -8.69 -25.08
CA LEU A 211 -10.05 -9.58 -25.19
C LEU A 211 -11.19 -8.91 -25.95
N LYS A 212 -11.52 -7.65 -25.67
CA LYS A 212 -12.54 -6.86 -26.37
C LYS A 212 -12.23 -6.72 -27.86
N SER A 213 -10.96 -6.62 -28.24
CA SER A 213 -10.54 -6.53 -29.65
C SER A 213 -10.54 -7.88 -30.37
N GLY A 214 -10.93 -8.98 -29.73
CA GLY A 214 -10.89 -10.34 -30.28
C GLY A 214 -9.48 -10.86 -30.56
N LYS A 215 -8.45 -10.15 -30.11
CA LYS A 215 -7.06 -10.56 -30.26
C LYS A 215 -6.71 -11.62 -29.23
N ARG A 216 -5.81 -12.53 -29.61
CA ARG A 216 -5.31 -13.53 -28.64
C ARG A 216 -4.44 -12.85 -27.59
N VAL A 217 -4.79 -13.05 -26.34
CA VAL A 217 -3.92 -12.66 -25.21
C VAL A 217 -2.64 -13.50 -25.28
N LYS A 218 -1.49 -12.85 -25.39
CA LYS A 218 -0.17 -13.48 -25.50
C LYS A 218 0.47 -13.71 -24.12
N LEU A 219 -0.32 -14.04 -23.11
CA LEU A 219 0.21 -14.37 -21.79
C LEU A 219 0.51 -15.88 -21.72
N SER A 220 1.65 -16.22 -21.14
CA SER A 220 1.98 -17.60 -20.80
C SER A 220 1.22 -18.03 -19.54
N SER A 221 1.06 -19.34 -19.36
CA SER A 221 0.46 -19.89 -18.13
C SER A 221 1.25 -19.48 -16.87
N ALA A 222 2.58 -19.38 -16.98
CA ALA A 222 3.45 -18.96 -15.89
C ALA A 222 3.20 -17.50 -15.50
N GLU A 223 3.08 -16.58 -16.45
CA GLU A 223 2.78 -15.16 -16.19
C GLU A 223 1.42 -14.97 -15.52
N VAL A 224 0.40 -15.71 -15.98
CA VAL A 224 -0.93 -15.67 -15.34
C VAL A 224 -0.88 -16.20 -13.91
N MET A 225 -0.18 -17.31 -13.67
CA MET A 225 -0.02 -17.85 -12.30
C MET A 225 0.76 -16.89 -11.40
N GLN A 226 1.76 -16.20 -11.94
CA GLN A 226 2.47 -15.15 -11.20
C GLN A 226 1.53 -14.01 -10.81
N LYS A 227 0.71 -13.49 -11.74
CA LYS A 227 -0.27 -12.43 -11.45
C LYS A 227 -1.32 -12.86 -10.44
N ILE A 228 -1.78 -14.11 -10.50
CA ILE A 228 -2.67 -14.67 -9.48
C ILE A 228 -1.96 -14.68 -8.11
N GLY A 229 -0.68 -15.09 -8.05
CA GLY A 229 0.12 -15.09 -6.82
C GLY A 229 0.31 -13.69 -6.23
N GLU A 230 0.61 -12.68 -7.07
CA GLU A 230 0.71 -11.27 -6.66
C GLU A 230 -0.60 -10.78 -6.04
N LEU A 231 -1.75 -11.05 -6.67
CA LEU A 231 -3.07 -10.67 -6.16
C LEU A 231 -3.40 -11.34 -4.82
N PHE A 232 -3.11 -12.64 -4.69
CA PHE A 232 -3.33 -13.36 -3.43
C PHE A 232 -2.42 -12.83 -2.31
N SER A 233 -1.18 -12.45 -2.61
CA SER A 233 -0.28 -11.83 -1.65
C SER A 233 -0.82 -10.49 -1.15
N LEU A 234 -1.29 -9.61 -2.04
CA LEU A 234 -1.92 -8.35 -1.68
C LEU A 234 -3.17 -8.56 -0.82
N ARG A 235 -4.05 -9.48 -1.22
CA ARG A 235 -5.25 -9.82 -0.46
C ARG A 235 -4.92 -10.37 0.93
N HIS A 236 -3.86 -11.17 1.05
CA HIS A 236 -3.38 -11.69 2.33
C HIS A 236 -2.90 -10.55 3.24
N CYS A 237 -2.12 -9.62 2.73
CA CYS A 237 -1.64 -8.47 3.51
C CYS A 237 -2.81 -7.60 4.00
N ILE A 238 -3.78 -7.29 3.13
CA ILE A 238 -4.85 -6.35 3.44
C ILE A 238 -5.91 -6.96 4.37
N ASN A 239 -6.31 -8.22 4.15
CA ASN A 239 -7.47 -8.80 4.82
C ASN A 239 -7.14 -9.79 5.94
N LEU A 240 -5.95 -10.41 5.93
CA LEU A 240 -5.61 -11.46 6.89
C LEU A 240 -4.50 -11.06 7.87
N ARG A 241 -3.65 -10.12 7.47
CA ARG A 241 -2.50 -9.71 8.28
C ARG A 241 -2.80 -8.48 9.14
N SER A 242 -3.74 -7.66 8.71
CA SER A 242 -4.21 -6.50 9.44
C SER A 242 -5.70 -6.65 9.70
N ASP A 243 -6.08 -6.71 10.97
CA ASP A 243 -7.47 -6.66 11.40
C ASP A 243 -8.02 -5.22 11.26
N LEU A 244 -7.90 -4.64 10.04
CA LEU A 244 -8.23 -3.24 9.75
C LEU A 244 -9.68 -2.85 10.08
N LEU A 245 -10.56 -3.84 10.21
CA LEU A 245 -11.97 -3.62 10.50
C LEU A 245 -12.32 -3.85 11.97
N LEU A 246 -11.39 -4.38 12.75
CA LEU A 246 -11.59 -4.65 14.17
C LEU A 246 -10.91 -3.58 15.01
N THR A 247 -11.63 -3.08 16.02
CA THR A 247 -11.02 -2.25 17.05
C THR A 247 -10.04 -3.09 17.84
N PRO A 248 -8.77 -2.68 18.00
CA PRO A 248 -7.79 -3.44 18.76
C PRO A 248 -8.25 -3.74 20.19
N ASP A 249 -7.94 -4.94 20.70
CA ASP A 249 -8.32 -5.39 22.04
C ASP A 249 -7.87 -4.42 23.14
N PHE A 250 -6.81 -3.68 22.89
CA PHE A 250 -6.28 -2.63 23.76
C PHE A 250 -7.34 -1.61 24.20
N TYR A 251 -8.36 -1.33 23.37
CA TYR A 251 -9.39 -0.31 23.64
C TYR A 251 -10.60 -0.86 24.37
N TRP A 252 -10.79 -2.16 24.53
CA TRP A 252 -12.00 -2.76 25.09
C TRP A 252 -12.35 -2.26 26.50
N ASP A 253 -11.34 -1.98 27.33
CA ASP A 253 -11.51 -1.46 28.70
C ASP A 253 -11.26 0.05 28.80
N ARG A 254 -11.06 0.75 27.64
CA ARG A 254 -10.64 2.16 27.60
C ARG A 254 -11.51 2.99 26.64
N GLU A 255 -12.77 3.15 27.01
CA GLU A 255 -13.81 3.79 26.18
C GLU A 255 -13.41 5.18 25.65
N ASN A 256 -12.65 5.97 26.44
CA ASN A 256 -12.18 7.31 26.02
C ASN A 256 -11.19 7.21 24.87
N LEU A 257 -10.22 6.29 24.95
CA LEU A 257 -9.22 6.07 23.91
C LEU A 257 -9.85 5.44 22.66
N GLU A 258 -10.83 4.54 22.82
CA GLU A 258 -11.60 3.97 21.71
C GLU A 258 -12.30 5.09 20.91
N LYS A 259 -12.95 6.03 21.59
CA LYS A 259 -13.61 7.16 20.93
C LYS A 259 -12.64 8.06 20.15
N LEU A 260 -11.44 8.28 20.69
CA LEU A 260 -10.40 9.04 19.98
C LEU A 260 -9.89 8.29 18.74
N TYR A 261 -9.60 7.01 18.89
CA TYR A 261 -9.22 6.11 17.80
C TYR A 261 -10.27 6.09 16.69
N ASP A 262 -11.54 5.85 17.02
CA ASP A 262 -12.64 5.76 16.06
C ASP A 262 -12.87 7.09 15.32
N LYS A 263 -12.85 8.21 16.02
CA LYS A 263 -12.97 9.54 15.40
C LYS A 263 -11.82 9.80 14.43
N THR A 264 -10.61 9.37 14.77
CA THR A 264 -9.44 9.51 13.91
C THR A 264 -9.57 8.62 12.68
N CYS A 265 -9.99 7.36 12.83
CA CYS A 265 -10.28 6.46 11.73
C CYS A 265 -11.37 7.00 10.79
N GLN A 266 -12.41 7.64 11.35
CA GLN A 266 -13.45 8.32 10.56
C GLN A 266 -12.90 9.52 9.79
N PHE A 267 -12.07 10.36 10.42
CA PHE A 267 -11.42 11.49 9.78
C PHE A 267 -10.52 11.05 8.62
N LEU A 268 -9.70 10.03 8.83
CA LEU A 268 -8.83 9.43 7.82
C LEU A 268 -9.60 8.57 6.79
N SER A 269 -10.92 8.46 6.95
CA SER A 269 -11.81 7.67 6.07
C SER A 269 -11.39 6.21 5.91
N ILE A 270 -10.76 5.59 6.92
CA ILE A 270 -10.20 4.24 6.88
C ILE A 270 -11.22 3.23 6.34
N ASN A 271 -12.40 3.14 6.94
CA ASN A 271 -13.43 2.18 6.55
C ASN A 271 -13.87 2.34 5.08
N ARG A 272 -13.98 3.57 4.60
CA ARG A 272 -14.33 3.84 3.20
C ARG A 272 -13.22 3.39 2.26
N ARG A 273 -11.96 3.68 2.59
CA ARG A 273 -10.79 3.28 1.80
C ARG A 273 -10.67 1.76 1.74
N VAL A 274 -10.81 1.06 2.87
CA VAL A 274 -10.80 -0.41 2.94
C VAL A 274 -11.90 -1.02 2.06
N ASN A 275 -13.11 -0.47 2.07
CA ASN A 275 -14.20 -0.96 1.22
C ASN A 275 -13.85 -0.80 -0.27
N VAL A 276 -13.31 0.36 -0.69
CA VAL A 276 -12.88 0.59 -2.08
C VAL A 276 -11.77 -0.38 -2.48
N VAL A 277 -10.80 -0.61 -1.61
CA VAL A 277 -9.71 -1.58 -1.85
C VAL A 277 -10.27 -2.99 -2.02
N ASN A 278 -11.20 -3.40 -1.16
CA ASN A 278 -11.84 -4.72 -1.27
C ASN A 278 -12.66 -4.88 -2.57
N GLU A 279 -13.38 -3.85 -3.01
CA GLU A 279 -14.08 -3.87 -4.30
C GLU A 279 -13.09 -3.99 -5.47
N LYS A 280 -11.99 -3.24 -5.45
CA LYS A 280 -10.92 -3.37 -6.46
C LYS A 280 -10.32 -4.77 -6.47
N LEU A 281 -10.00 -5.34 -5.29
CA LEU A 281 -9.47 -6.70 -5.16
C LEU A 281 -10.44 -7.76 -5.71
N GLU A 282 -11.73 -7.63 -5.43
CA GLU A 282 -12.75 -8.53 -5.96
C GLU A 282 -12.82 -8.45 -7.49
N HIS A 283 -12.81 -7.25 -8.05
CA HIS A 283 -12.77 -7.05 -9.50
C HIS A 283 -11.51 -7.66 -10.14
N CYS A 284 -10.35 -7.47 -9.53
CA CYS A 284 -9.09 -8.08 -9.98
C CYS A 284 -9.13 -9.62 -9.91
N THR A 285 -9.77 -10.17 -8.88
CA THR A 285 -9.98 -11.62 -8.73
C THR A 285 -10.80 -12.16 -9.89
N GLN A 286 -11.91 -11.52 -10.22
CA GLN A 286 -12.76 -11.91 -11.36
C GLN A 286 -12.01 -11.86 -12.70
N LEU A 287 -11.16 -10.84 -12.90
CA LEU A 287 -10.32 -10.73 -14.11
C LEU A 287 -9.26 -11.83 -14.18
N THR A 288 -8.61 -12.16 -13.07
CA THR A 288 -7.60 -13.22 -13.03
C THR A 288 -8.22 -14.61 -13.23
N ASP A 289 -9.42 -14.85 -12.71
CA ASP A 289 -10.18 -16.07 -12.96
C ASP A 289 -10.60 -16.20 -14.44
N LEU A 290 -11.00 -15.12 -15.09
CA LEU A 290 -11.28 -15.10 -16.53
C LEU A 290 -10.02 -15.45 -17.33
N MET A 291 -8.87 -14.91 -16.98
CA MET A 291 -7.59 -15.24 -17.62
C MET A 291 -7.25 -16.72 -17.47
N ARG A 292 -7.41 -17.28 -16.28
CA ARG A 292 -7.20 -18.70 -15.98
C ARG A 292 -8.12 -19.60 -16.80
N SER A 293 -9.40 -19.25 -16.86
CA SER A 293 -10.40 -19.99 -17.64
C SER A 293 -10.03 -20.01 -19.13
N HIS A 294 -9.67 -18.87 -19.70
CA HIS A 294 -9.24 -18.75 -21.09
C HIS A 294 -7.98 -19.59 -21.43
N LEU A 295 -7.06 -19.71 -20.48
CA LEU A 295 -5.88 -20.58 -20.64
C LEU A 295 -6.26 -22.06 -20.62
N ASN A 296 -7.16 -22.47 -19.73
CA ASN A 296 -7.62 -23.85 -19.62
C ASN A 296 -8.35 -24.31 -20.90
N GLU A 297 -9.16 -23.46 -21.51
CA GLU A 297 -9.81 -23.74 -22.79
C GLU A 297 -8.79 -24.08 -23.88
N LYS A 298 -7.68 -23.34 -23.95
CA LYS A 298 -6.62 -23.63 -24.94
C LYS A 298 -5.98 -25.01 -24.76
N HIS A 299 -5.82 -25.46 -23.52
CA HIS A 299 -5.31 -26.80 -23.25
C HIS A 299 -6.32 -27.89 -23.63
N SER A 300 -7.61 -27.68 -23.34
CA SER A 300 -8.68 -28.60 -23.72
C SER A 300 -8.73 -28.79 -25.23
N PHE A 301 -8.74 -27.72 -26.01
CA PHE A 301 -8.72 -27.80 -27.47
C PHE A 301 -7.53 -28.59 -28.05
N ARG A 302 -6.35 -28.47 -27.45
CA ARG A 302 -5.19 -29.27 -27.89
C ARG A 302 -5.39 -30.77 -27.65
N LEU A 303 -5.95 -31.13 -26.50
CA LEU A 303 -6.25 -32.54 -26.17
C LEU A 303 -7.32 -33.10 -27.08
N GLU A 304 -8.38 -32.34 -27.35
CA GLU A 304 -9.43 -32.73 -28.27
C GLU A 304 -8.88 -32.99 -29.69
N TRP A 305 -8.05 -32.06 -30.21
CA TRP A 305 -7.41 -32.24 -31.51
C TRP A 305 -6.49 -33.46 -31.56
N MET A 306 -5.75 -33.73 -30.48
CA MET A 306 -4.88 -34.90 -30.40
C MET A 306 -5.68 -36.20 -30.44
N ILE A 307 -6.83 -36.26 -29.75
CA ILE A 307 -7.75 -37.40 -29.78
C ILE A 307 -8.32 -37.60 -31.22
N VAL A 308 -8.76 -36.52 -31.83
CA VAL A 308 -9.28 -36.58 -33.23
C VAL A 308 -8.23 -37.10 -34.21
N ILE A 309 -6.98 -36.67 -34.09
CA ILE A 309 -5.87 -37.14 -34.92
C ILE A 309 -5.62 -38.63 -34.69
N LEU A 310 -5.60 -39.11 -33.43
CA LEU A 310 -5.40 -40.54 -33.13
C LEU A 310 -6.51 -41.42 -33.71
N ILE A 311 -7.77 -41.01 -33.54
CA ILE A 311 -8.92 -41.72 -34.12
C ILE A 311 -8.83 -41.73 -35.65
N THR A 312 -8.45 -40.62 -36.26
CA THR A 312 -8.28 -40.54 -37.72
C THR A 312 -7.20 -41.49 -38.22
N ILE A 313 -6.09 -41.59 -37.53
CA ILE A 313 -5.00 -42.52 -37.86
C ILE A 313 -5.48 -43.96 -37.73
N GLU A 314 -6.21 -44.31 -36.66
CA GLU A 314 -6.76 -45.66 -36.46
C GLU A 314 -7.72 -46.07 -37.59
N VAL A 315 -8.66 -45.20 -37.95
CA VAL A 315 -9.59 -45.41 -39.06
C VAL A 315 -8.84 -45.59 -40.39
N MET A 316 -7.80 -44.81 -40.64
CA MET A 316 -6.96 -44.95 -41.83
C MET A 316 -6.24 -46.29 -41.89
N PHE A 317 -5.74 -46.82 -40.77
CA PHE A 317 -5.13 -48.14 -40.72
C PHE A 317 -6.14 -49.28 -40.94
N GLU A 318 -7.35 -49.16 -40.38
CA GLU A 318 -8.40 -50.16 -40.61
C GLU A 318 -8.86 -50.18 -42.09
N LEU A 319 -9.04 -49.02 -42.72
CA LEU A 319 -9.35 -48.89 -44.12
C LEU A 319 -8.23 -49.48 -44.98
N ALA A 320 -6.98 -49.23 -44.69
CA ALA A 320 -5.84 -49.79 -45.39
C ALA A 320 -5.83 -51.33 -45.30
N LYS A 321 -6.14 -51.93 -44.13
CA LYS A 321 -6.27 -53.40 -43.98
C LYS A 321 -7.41 -53.98 -44.72
N MET A 322 -8.48 -53.23 -45.03
CA MET A 322 -9.61 -53.71 -45.77
C MET A 322 -9.36 -53.69 -47.30
N ILE A 323 -8.46 -52.80 -47.75
CA ILE A 323 -8.14 -52.60 -49.17
C ILE A 323 -6.98 -53.47 -49.61
N PHE A 324 -6.05 -53.77 -48.70
CA PHE A 324 -4.90 -54.66 -48.95
C PHE A 324 -5.10 -56.04 -48.29
#